data_5bc2af5b336fe031c8d539349104d9e6
#
_entry.id   5bc2af5b336fe031c8d539349104d9e6
#
_cell.length_a   1.000
_cell.length_b   1.000
_cell.length_c   1.000
_cell.angle_alpha   90.00
_cell.angle_beta   90.00
_cell.angle_gamma   90.00
#
_symmetry.space_group_name_H-M   'P 1'
#
loop_
_entity.id
_entity.type
_entity.pdbx_description
1 polymer ?
#
loop_
_entity_poly.entity_id
_entity_poly.type
_entity_poly.pdbx_seq_one_letter_code
_entity_poly.pdbx_strand_id
1 'polypeptide(L)'
;MRKIFFLILCTPIFLGANTMEINEEAKKVIYQYAEIVDSRSFDQLDSIMWPDFSMTGGYDLQGIEGFMGAMDYLVATYKKTMHLIGNIDGYWDGNVYKGKTYCIASHIFEENGQMKKLDMGIIYEDTLERRDGIVKFVNRNFNLQWQKTDPID
;
A
#
# COMPACT_ATOMS: atom_id res chain seq x y z
N MET A 1 -45.41 4.80 51.76
CA MET A 1 -44.33 3.94 51.22
C MET A 1 -44.12 4.30 49.75
N ARG A 2 -43.06 5.02 49.42
CA ARG A 2 -42.72 5.46 48.06
C ARG A 2 -41.83 4.38 47.44
N LYS A 3 -42.29 3.70 46.38
CA LYS A 3 -41.45 2.77 45.58
C LYS A 3 -40.61 3.56 44.61
N ILE A 4 -39.29 3.52 44.82
CA ILE A 4 -38.27 4.07 43.89
C ILE A 4 -38.04 3.00 42.82
N PHE A 5 -38.41 3.29 41.57
CA PHE A 5 -38.04 2.49 40.40
C PHE A 5 -36.64 2.92 39.90
N PHE A 6 -35.66 2.04 40.01
CA PHE A 6 -34.37 2.21 39.35
C PHE A 6 -34.50 1.79 37.91
N LEU A 7 -34.42 2.77 37.01
CA LEU A 7 -34.32 2.52 35.57
C LEU A 7 -32.82 2.23 35.23
N ILE A 8 -32.48 0.98 35.01
CA ILE A 8 -31.16 0.61 34.51
C ILE A 8 -31.16 0.91 33.02
N LEU A 9 -30.48 2.00 32.61
CA LEU A 9 -30.18 2.27 31.20
C LEU A 9 -29.06 1.31 30.78
N CYS A 10 -29.42 0.24 30.07
CA CYS A 10 -28.49 -0.59 29.35
C CYS A 10 -28.09 0.14 28.05
N THR A 11 -26.95 0.83 28.05
CA THR A 11 -26.34 1.31 26.80
C THR A 11 -25.68 0.14 26.10
N PRO A 12 -26.05 -0.15 24.84
CA PRO A 12 -25.35 -1.19 24.09
C PRO A 12 -23.94 -0.70 23.75
N ILE A 13 -22.94 -1.45 24.25
CA ILE A 13 -21.54 -1.25 23.85
C ILE A 13 -21.39 -1.81 22.44
N PHE A 14 -21.44 -0.94 21.43
CA PHE A 14 -21.01 -1.26 20.07
C PHE A 14 -19.47 -1.27 20.01
N LEU A 15 -18.87 -2.35 20.45
CA LEU A 15 -17.41 -2.59 20.33
C LEU A 15 -17.16 -3.83 19.47
N GLY A 16 -17.27 -3.73 18.17
CA GLY A 16 -16.95 -4.87 17.33
C GLY A 16 -17.01 -4.70 15.81
N ALA A 17 -17.78 -3.75 15.34
CA ALA A 17 -17.96 -3.56 13.88
C ALA A 17 -16.88 -2.70 13.23
N ASN A 18 -16.16 -1.87 14.00
CA ASN A 18 -15.30 -0.81 13.45
C ASN A 18 -13.89 -1.27 13.03
N THR A 19 -13.33 -2.33 13.61
CA THR A 19 -11.94 -2.70 13.32
C THR A 19 -11.75 -3.43 12.00
N MET A 20 -12.72 -4.21 11.56
CA MET A 20 -12.63 -4.90 10.25
C MET A 20 -12.90 -3.94 9.08
N GLU A 21 -13.90 -3.06 9.19
CA GLU A 21 -14.20 -2.05 8.16
C GLU A 21 -13.07 -1.05 7.96
N ILE A 22 -12.43 -0.63 9.04
CA ILE A 22 -11.34 0.35 9.03
C ILE A 22 -10.09 -0.18 8.31
N ASN A 23 -9.79 -1.47 8.41
CA ASN A 23 -8.67 -2.08 7.69
C ASN A 23 -8.94 -2.23 6.18
N GLU A 24 -10.19 -2.33 5.74
CA GLU A 24 -10.54 -2.44 4.32
C GLU A 24 -10.20 -1.16 3.53
N GLU A 25 -10.30 0.02 4.14
CA GLU A 25 -9.89 1.26 3.47
C GLU A 25 -8.38 1.29 3.18
N ALA A 26 -7.55 0.88 4.16
CA ALA A 26 -6.11 0.78 3.96
C ALA A 26 -5.77 -0.26 2.88
N LYS A 27 -6.39 -1.44 2.93
CA LYS A 27 -6.21 -2.49 1.92
C LYS A 27 -6.56 -2.02 0.52
N LYS A 28 -7.68 -1.30 0.38
CA LYS A 28 -8.09 -0.74 -0.92
C LYS A 28 -7.00 0.13 -1.52
N VAL A 29 -6.43 1.05 -0.74
CA VAL A 29 -5.34 1.94 -1.20
C VAL A 29 -4.10 1.13 -1.58
N ILE A 30 -3.75 0.09 -0.79
CA ILE A 30 -2.61 -0.79 -1.05
C ILE A 30 -2.80 -1.57 -2.36
N TYR A 31 -3.99 -2.12 -2.62
CA TYR A 31 -4.27 -2.81 -3.89
C TYR A 31 -4.29 -1.85 -5.08
N GLN A 32 -4.84 -0.64 -4.91
CA GLN A 32 -4.83 0.39 -5.96
C GLN A 32 -3.40 0.79 -6.36
N TYR A 33 -2.46 0.83 -5.41
CA TYR A 33 -1.05 1.05 -5.74
C TYR A 33 -0.53 0.02 -6.73
N ALA A 34 -0.75 -1.27 -6.49
CA ALA A 34 -0.32 -2.34 -7.38
C ALA A 34 -0.97 -2.19 -8.77
N GLU A 35 -2.27 -1.93 -8.82
CA GLU A 35 -3.02 -1.73 -10.06
C GLU A 35 -2.49 -0.53 -10.87
N ILE A 36 -2.30 0.63 -10.23
CA ILE A 36 -1.80 1.86 -10.88
C ILE A 36 -0.40 1.64 -11.46
N VAL A 37 0.49 1.00 -10.69
CA VAL A 37 1.87 0.74 -11.14
C VAL A 37 1.90 -0.26 -12.30
N ASP A 38 1.13 -1.34 -12.22
CA ASP A 38 1.12 -2.40 -13.23
C ASP A 38 0.41 -1.97 -14.53
N SER A 39 -0.64 -1.16 -14.43
CA SER A 39 -1.36 -0.61 -15.57
C SER A 39 -0.71 0.63 -16.19
N ARG A 40 0.31 1.20 -15.55
CA ARG A 40 0.96 2.48 -15.93
C ARG A 40 0.02 3.69 -15.87
N SER A 41 -1.02 3.64 -15.06
CA SER A 41 -1.99 4.72 -14.87
C SER A 41 -1.48 5.77 -13.87
N PHE A 42 -0.27 6.29 -14.08
CA PHE A 42 0.45 7.13 -13.12
C PHE A 42 -0.21 8.49 -12.87
N ASP A 43 -1.08 8.94 -13.78
CA ASP A 43 -1.94 10.10 -13.58
C ASP A 43 -2.94 9.93 -12.41
N GLN A 44 -3.09 8.70 -11.88
CA GLN A 44 -3.94 8.40 -10.73
C GLN A 44 -3.18 8.36 -9.39
N LEU A 45 -1.86 8.57 -9.36
CA LEU A 45 -1.07 8.49 -8.13
C LEU A 45 -1.53 9.48 -7.05
N ASP A 46 -2.02 10.65 -7.43
CA ASP A 46 -2.57 11.63 -6.51
C ASP A 46 -3.85 11.14 -5.79
N SER A 47 -4.53 10.13 -6.35
CA SER A 47 -5.71 9.52 -5.72
C SER A 47 -5.35 8.64 -4.51
N ILE A 48 -4.11 8.13 -4.45
CA ILE A 48 -3.63 7.19 -3.43
C ILE A 48 -2.43 7.69 -2.61
N MET A 49 -1.81 8.79 -2.99
CA MET A 49 -0.67 9.40 -2.31
C MET A 49 -0.99 10.83 -1.90
N TRP A 50 -0.62 11.21 -0.68
CA TRP A 50 -0.63 12.62 -0.28
C TRP A 50 0.54 13.36 -0.93
N PRO A 51 0.47 14.69 -1.13
CA PRO A 51 1.57 15.46 -1.74
C PRO A 51 2.91 15.32 -1.00
N ASP A 52 2.86 15.07 0.30
CA ASP A 52 4.02 14.84 1.17
C ASP A 52 4.43 13.35 1.27
N PHE A 53 3.97 12.52 0.34
CA PHE A 53 4.37 11.11 0.26
C PHE A 53 5.89 10.96 0.17
N SER A 54 6.40 9.89 0.76
CA SER A 54 7.79 9.47 0.61
C SER A 54 7.92 7.97 0.43
N MET A 55 8.91 7.53 -0.35
CA MET A 55 9.33 6.14 -0.38
C MET A 55 10.76 6.03 0.13
N THR A 56 10.97 5.13 1.09
CA THR A 56 12.25 4.91 1.79
C THR A 56 12.66 3.43 1.70
N GLY A 57 13.75 3.00 2.37
CA GLY A 57 14.17 1.61 2.41
C GLY A 57 14.89 1.14 1.13
N GLY A 58 15.96 1.82 0.74
CA GLY A 58 16.68 1.58 -0.53
C GLY A 58 16.32 2.59 -1.61
N TYR A 59 15.31 3.41 -1.34
CA TYR A 59 14.92 4.59 -2.09
C TYR A 59 14.95 5.81 -1.17
N ASP A 60 15.06 6.98 -1.78
CA ASP A 60 14.85 8.29 -1.11
C ASP A 60 14.06 9.15 -2.09
N LEU A 61 12.77 8.83 -2.21
CA LEU A 61 11.85 9.53 -3.11
C LEU A 61 10.93 10.42 -2.28
N GLN A 62 10.87 11.69 -2.63
CA GLN A 62 10.08 12.70 -1.92
C GLN A 62 8.99 13.26 -2.82
N GLY A 63 7.77 13.25 -2.33
CA GLY A 63 6.58 13.69 -3.05
C GLY A 63 6.19 12.78 -4.21
N ILE A 64 5.05 13.08 -4.81
CA ILE A 64 4.56 12.37 -6.00
C ILE A 64 5.52 12.59 -7.18
N GLU A 65 6.09 13.79 -7.31
CA GLU A 65 7.04 14.09 -8.39
C GLU A 65 8.31 13.24 -8.32
N GLY A 66 8.89 13.10 -7.10
CA GLY A 66 10.04 12.20 -6.89
C GLY A 66 9.71 10.73 -7.20
N PHE A 67 8.49 10.30 -6.86
CA PHE A 67 8.02 8.96 -7.19
C PHE A 67 7.80 8.78 -8.69
N MET A 68 7.30 9.78 -9.40
CA MET A 68 7.15 9.75 -10.87
C MET A 68 8.48 9.52 -11.59
N GLY A 69 9.59 10.10 -11.12
CA GLY A 69 10.92 9.83 -11.69
C GLY A 69 11.32 8.36 -11.61
N ALA A 70 10.92 7.66 -10.52
CA ALA A 70 11.11 6.20 -10.41
C ALA A 70 10.19 5.43 -11.37
N MET A 71 8.98 5.91 -11.62
CA MET A 71 8.06 5.30 -12.59
C MET A 71 8.54 5.45 -14.02
N ASP A 72 9.14 6.59 -14.39
CA ASP A 72 9.77 6.79 -15.68
C ASP A 72 10.91 5.78 -15.92
N TYR A 73 11.75 5.58 -14.91
CA TYR A 73 12.79 4.55 -14.96
C TYR A 73 12.20 3.14 -15.10
N LEU A 74 11.13 2.84 -14.36
CA LEU A 74 10.45 1.55 -14.42
C LEU A 74 9.90 1.26 -15.82
N VAL A 75 9.26 2.24 -16.45
CA VAL A 75 8.74 2.10 -17.84
C VAL A 75 9.88 1.96 -18.86
N ALA A 76 10.96 2.72 -18.70
CA ALA A 76 12.09 2.64 -19.60
C ALA A 76 12.83 1.30 -19.52
N THR A 77 12.82 0.67 -18.34
CA THR A 77 13.57 -0.58 -18.07
C THR A 77 12.74 -1.83 -18.29
N TYR A 78 11.47 -1.84 -17.86
CA TYR A 78 10.65 -3.04 -17.83
C TYR A 78 9.47 -2.96 -18.79
N LYS A 79 9.33 -3.99 -19.62
CA LYS A 79 8.22 -4.12 -20.59
C LYS A 79 6.88 -4.34 -19.86
N LYS A 80 6.90 -5.09 -18.77
CA LYS A 80 5.72 -5.37 -17.91
C LYS A 80 6.13 -5.52 -16.47
N THR A 81 5.20 -5.22 -15.56
CA THR A 81 5.32 -5.52 -14.14
C THR A 81 4.04 -6.18 -13.64
N MET A 82 4.16 -6.93 -12.55
CA MET A 82 3.04 -7.51 -11.84
C MET A 82 3.35 -7.55 -10.35
N HIS A 83 2.52 -6.89 -9.55
CA HIS A 83 2.63 -6.88 -8.10
C HIS A 83 1.57 -7.81 -7.51
N LEU A 84 1.99 -8.98 -7.03
CA LEU A 84 1.14 -9.89 -6.29
C LEU A 84 1.15 -9.50 -4.82
N ILE A 85 0.11 -8.82 -4.38
CA ILE A 85 -0.07 -8.44 -2.97
C ILE A 85 -0.53 -9.66 -2.19
N GLY A 86 0.24 -10.02 -1.17
CA GLY A 86 -0.03 -11.11 -0.25
C GLY A 86 -0.69 -10.63 1.05
N ASN A 87 -0.13 -11.03 2.19
CA ASN A 87 -0.65 -10.65 3.49
C ASN A 87 -0.51 -9.15 3.73
N ILE A 88 -1.59 -8.56 4.25
CA ILE A 88 -1.62 -7.20 4.75
C ILE A 88 -1.99 -7.28 6.22
N ASP A 89 -1.11 -6.79 7.09
CA ASP A 89 -1.32 -6.74 8.53
C ASP A 89 -1.00 -5.35 9.05
N GLY A 90 -1.89 -4.78 9.85
CA GLY A 90 -1.69 -3.43 10.37
C GLY A 90 -2.84 -2.97 11.26
N TYR A 91 -2.68 -1.78 11.79
CA TYR A 91 -3.62 -1.18 12.71
C TYR A 91 -3.71 0.34 12.52
N TRP A 92 -4.79 0.90 12.97
CA TRP A 92 -5.01 2.34 13.04
C TRP A 92 -4.70 2.86 14.45
N ASP A 93 -3.97 3.96 14.50
CA ASP A 93 -3.79 4.80 15.69
C ASP A 93 -4.37 6.18 15.35
N GLY A 94 -5.60 6.42 15.78
CA GLY A 94 -6.38 7.58 15.36
C GLY A 94 -6.58 7.62 13.84
N ASN A 95 -6.00 8.62 13.18
CA ASN A 95 -6.07 8.81 11.74
C ASN A 95 -4.87 8.25 10.97
N VAL A 96 -3.95 7.58 11.66
CA VAL A 96 -2.72 7.03 11.06
C VAL A 96 -2.79 5.51 11.05
N TYR A 97 -2.70 4.91 9.87
CA TYR A 97 -2.51 3.48 9.68
C TYR A 97 -1.02 3.16 9.61
N LYS A 98 -0.62 2.10 10.32
CA LYS A 98 0.72 1.50 10.21
C LYS A 98 0.57 0.01 9.95
N GLY A 99 1.25 -0.49 8.92
CA GLY A 99 1.11 -1.89 8.56
C GLY A 99 2.27 -2.42 7.73
N LYS A 100 2.19 -3.73 7.48
CA LYS A 100 3.10 -4.46 6.60
C LYS A 100 2.31 -5.08 5.46
N THR A 101 2.86 -4.93 4.26
CA THR A 101 2.32 -5.52 3.04
C THR A 101 3.37 -6.44 2.44
N TYR A 102 3.06 -7.73 2.31
CA TYR A 102 3.90 -8.69 1.62
C TYR A 102 3.60 -8.65 0.13
N CYS A 103 4.63 -8.59 -0.69
CA CYS A 103 4.49 -8.48 -2.13
C CYS A 103 5.52 -9.33 -2.86
N ILE A 104 5.10 -9.98 -3.93
CA ILE A 104 6.01 -10.47 -4.97
C ILE A 104 5.83 -9.56 -6.17
N ALA A 105 6.89 -8.82 -6.51
CA ALA A 105 6.91 -7.94 -7.66
C ALA A 105 7.74 -8.57 -8.78
N SER A 106 7.08 -8.88 -9.90
CA SER A 106 7.69 -9.43 -11.11
C SER A 106 7.89 -8.34 -12.15
N HIS A 107 9.09 -8.27 -12.72
CA HIS A 107 9.49 -7.27 -13.72
C HIS A 107 10.02 -7.98 -14.95
N ILE A 108 9.39 -7.78 -16.11
CA ILE A 108 9.77 -8.41 -17.37
C ILE A 108 10.57 -7.43 -18.22
N PHE A 109 11.75 -7.85 -18.66
CA PHE A 109 12.65 -7.04 -19.47
C PHE A 109 13.39 -7.90 -20.50
N GLU A 110 14.07 -7.26 -21.42
CA GLU A 110 14.90 -7.93 -22.42
C GLU A 110 16.37 -7.57 -22.18
N GLU A 111 17.21 -8.58 -22.17
CA GLU A 111 18.64 -8.41 -22.07
C GLU A 111 19.34 -9.32 -23.08
N ASN A 112 20.17 -8.74 -23.95
CA ASN A 112 20.89 -9.46 -25.01
C ASN A 112 20.00 -10.31 -25.95
N GLY A 113 18.79 -9.79 -26.26
CA GLY A 113 17.84 -10.48 -27.11
C GLY A 113 17.07 -11.62 -26.42
N GLN A 114 17.25 -11.79 -25.11
CA GLN A 114 16.52 -12.79 -24.31
C GLN A 114 15.57 -12.11 -23.34
N MET A 115 14.34 -12.61 -23.31
CA MET A 115 13.37 -12.16 -22.29
C MET A 115 13.74 -12.72 -20.93
N LYS A 116 13.70 -11.88 -19.92
CA LYS A 116 14.00 -12.20 -18.52
C LYS A 116 12.90 -11.67 -17.61
N LYS A 117 12.80 -12.32 -16.46
CA LYS A 117 11.92 -11.91 -15.35
C LYS A 117 12.76 -11.73 -14.09
N LEU A 118 12.70 -10.55 -13.50
CA LEU A 118 13.18 -10.27 -12.16
C LEU A 118 12.00 -10.40 -11.18
N ASP A 119 12.06 -11.36 -10.28
CA ASP A 119 11.15 -11.47 -9.16
C ASP A 119 11.78 -10.89 -7.90
N MET A 120 11.04 -10.08 -7.17
CA MET A 120 11.44 -9.50 -5.90
C MET A 120 10.42 -9.87 -4.82
N GLY A 121 10.87 -10.50 -3.74
CA GLY A 121 10.10 -10.66 -2.52
C GLY A 121 10.31 -9.44 -1.63
N ILE A 122 9.25 -8.71 -1.35
CA ILE A 122 9.29 -7.42 -0.68
C ILE A 122 8.36 -7.44 0.53
N ILE A 123 8.78 -6.83 1.63
CA ILE A 123 7.89 -6.43 2.72
C ILE A 123 7.89 -4.91 2.75
N TYR A 124 6.77 -4.31 2.34
CA TYR A 124 6.55 -2.89 2.55
C TYR A 124 6.12 -2.63 3.99
N GLU A 125 6.67 -1.59 4.60
CA GLU A 125 6.12 -1.02 5.84
C GLU A 125 5.41 0.27 5.45
N ASP A 126 4.09 0.24 5.56
CA ASP A 126 3.20 1.27 5.04
C ASP A 126 2.71 2.18 6.16
N THR A 127 2.72 3.49 5.90
CA THR A 127 2.01 4.49 6.69
C THR A 127 1.02 5.20 5.80
N LEU A 128 -0.26 5.12 6.17
CA LEU A 128 -1.33 5.88 5.53
C LEU A 128 -1.94 6.85 6.54
N GLU A 129 -2.44 7.96 6.04
CA GLU A 129 -3.20 8.92 6.87
C GLU A 129 -4.59 9.16 6.30
N ARG A 130 -5.54 9.35 7.22
CA ARG A 130 -6.86 9.85 6.89
C ARG A 130 -6.89 11.34 7.12
N ARG A 131 -7.04 12.13 6.03
CA ARG A 131 -7.21 13.59 6.04
C ARG A 131 -8.56 13.91 5.39
N ASP A 132 -9.43 14.61 6.08
CA ASP A 132 -10.78 14.96 5.61
C ASP A 132 -11.61 13.78 5.09
N GLY A 133 -11.49 12.63 5.77
CA GLY A 133 -12.19 11.38 5.41
C GLY A 133 -11.56 10.58 4.28
N ILE A 134 -10.48 11.05 3.66
CA ILE A 134 -9.78 10.38 2.56
C ILE A 134 -8.50 9.72 3.09
N VAL A 135 -8.30 8.44 2.74
CA VAL A 135 -7.13 7.66 3.12
C VAL A 135 -6.15 7.56 1.96
N LYS A 136 -4.89 7.96 2.19
CA LYS A 136 -3.80 7.83 1.20
C LYS A 136 -2.47 7.56 1.89
N PHE A 137 -1.48 7.09 1.13
CA PHE A 137 -0.12 6.92 1.62
C PHE A 137 0.54 8.26 2.00
N VAL A 138 1.27 8.26 3.11
CA VAL A 138 2.27 9.28 3.46
C VAL A 138 3.69 8.73 3.42
N ASN A 139 3.85 7.42 3.68
CA ASN A 139 5.15 6.76 3.52
C ASN A 139 4.97 5.29 3.13
N ARG A 140 5.88 4.80 2.31
CA ARG A 140 6.08 3.38 2.02
C ARG A 140 7.56 3.07 2.14
N ASN A 141 7.94 2.24 3.12
CA ASN A 141 9.30 1.77 3.28
C ASN A 141 9.48 0.44 2.55
N PHE A 142 10.41 0.41 1.59
CA PHE A 142 10.68 -0.75 0.74
C PHE A 142 11.75 -1.65 1.40
N ASN A 143 11.37 -2.83 1.87
CA ASN A 143 12.28 -3.81 2.45
C ASN A 143 12.42 -5.01 1.53
N LEU A 144 13.47 -5.04 0.70
CA LEU A 144 13.80 -6.18 -0.15
C LEU A 144 14.25 -7.36 0.72
N GLN A 145 13.57 -8.51 0.57
CA GLN A 145 13.90 -9.74 1.27
C GLN A 145 14.78 -10.65 0.41
N TRP A 146 14.46 -10.75 -0.85
CA TRP A 146 15.18 -11.53 -1.85
C TRP A 146 14.83 -11.04 -3.25
N GLN A 147 15.72 -11.37 -4.20
CA GLN A 147 15.44 -11.18 -5.62
C GLN A 147 16.05 -12.32 -6.44
N LYS A 148 15.46 -12.61 -7.58
CA LYS A 148 15.92 -13.61 -8.53
C LYS A 148 15.59 -13.21 -9.96
N THR A 149 16.55 -13.39 -10.86
CA THR A 149 16.33 -13.20 -12.30
C THR A 149 16.43 -14.52 -13.02
N ASP A 150 15.41 -14.85 -13.80
CA ASP A 150 15.35 -16.06 -14.61
C ASP A 150 15.03 -15.68 -16.08
N PRO A 151 15.55 -16.44 -17.08
CA PRO A 151 15.02 -16.36 -18.43
C PRO A 151 13.58 -16.84 -18.49
N ILE A 152 12.80 -16.25 -19.40
CA ILE A 152 11.42 -16.69 -19.71
C ILE A 152 11.30 -16.90 -21.22
N ASP A 153 10.51 -17.90 -21.61
CA ASP A 153 10.22 -18.25 -23.02
C ASP A 153 9.08 -17.39 -23.59
#